data_b522f15fa63855f0b40242ec5e6bbc18
#
_entry.id   b522f15fa63855f0b40242ec5e6bbc18
#
_cell.length_a   1.000
_cell.length_b   1.000
_cell.length_c   1.000
_cell.angle_alpha   90.00
_cell.angle_beta   90.00
_cell.angle_gamma   90.00
#
_symmetry.space_group_name_H-M   'P 1'
#
loop_
_entity.id
_entity.type
_entity.pdbx_description
1 polymer ?
#
loop_
_entity_poly.entity_id
_entity_poly.type
_entity_poly.pdbx_seq_one_letter_code
_entity_poly.pdbx_strand_id
1 'polypeptide(L)'
;VLCDQMANVFGAVEEAEEMRTRVQEIIHQHHEDRIQDEMLQLSKFIQKQQWVEAYQFSARMRRLYPESPLLHGLEQKIADARTQYRHQLEDSFLHSAQNEDVETAMVLLRELDGYLTPEEARKFRDPATDVITKFRVSLGERFKMAVKDHRWKEVIGFGEEITIQFPNTKMAEEAAEMIKTIRSRATEEET
;
A
#
# COMPACT_ATOMS: atom_id res chain seq x y z
N VAL A 1 -18.44 -7.06 -44.12
CA VAL A 1 -19.47 -7.92 -44.78
C VAL A 1 -20.68 -7.11 -45.22
N LEU A 2 -21.42 -6.42 -44.30
CA LEU A 2 -22.67 -5.74 -44.65
C LEU A 2 -22.43 -4.54 -45.58
N CYS A 3 -21.47 -3.68 -45.29
CA CYS A 3 -21.09 -2.55 -46.16
C CYS A 3 -20.55 -3.03 -47.52
N ASP A 4 -19.85 -4.16 -47.58
CA ASP A 4 -19.37 -4.74 -48.83
C ASP A 4 -20.54 -5.27 -49.69
N GLN A 5 -21.58 -5.82 -49.07
CA GLN A 5 -22.82 -6.21 -49.76
C GLN A 5 -23.58 -4.99 -50.28
N MET A 6 -23.67 -3.92 -49.49
CA MET A 6 -24.30 -2.66 -49.93
C MET A 6 -23.61 -2.09 -51.18
N ALA A 7 -22.27 -2.02 -51.16
CA ALA A 7 -21.49 -1.49 -52.27
C ALA A 7 -21.53 -2.40 -53.51
N ASN A 8 -21.30 -3.72 -53.35
CA ASN A 8 -21.09 -4.63 -54.45
C ASN A 8 -22.38 -5.20 -55.06
N VAL A 9 -23.44 -5.38 -54.26
CA VAL A 9 -24.70 -5.99 -54.72
C VAL A 9 -25.74 -4.94 -55.08
N PHE A 10 -25.80 -3.84 -54.31
CA PHE A 10 -26.82 -2.82 -54.46
C PHE A 10 -26.30 -1.52 -55.11
N GLY A 11 -24.98 -1.41 -55.36
CA GLY A 11 -24.38 -0.22 -55.96
C GLY A 11 -24.34 1.01 -55.05
N ALA A 12 -24.70 0.85 -53.76
CA ALA A 12 -24.75 1.92 -52.77
C ALA A 12 -23.34 2.14 -52.13
N VAL A 13 -22.42 2.65 -52.95
CA VAL A 13 -21.00 2.78 -52.57
C VAL A 13 -20.80 3.90 -51.55
N GLU A 14 -21.40 5.08 -51.80
CA GLU A 14 -21.25 6.24 -50.92
C GLU A 14 -21.86 5.98 -49.53
N GLU A 15 -23.05 5.43 -49.47
CA GLU A 15 -23.73 5.08 -48.23
C GLU A 15 -22.98 3.99 -47.44
N ALA A 16 -22.37 3.05 -48.16
CA ALA A 16 -21.55 2.01 -47.55
C ALA A 16 -20.26 2.59 -46.90
N GLU A 17 -19.61 3.54 -47.54
CA GLU A 17 -18.43 4.24 -47.00
C GLU A 17 -18.80 5.15 -45.82
N GLU A 18 -19.87 5.91 -45.90
CA GLU A 18 -20.38 6.71 -44.79
C GLU A 18 -20.70 5.84 -43.59
N MET A 19 -21.38 4.71 -43.79
CA MET A 19 -21.70 3.79 -42.71
C MET A 19 -20.43 3.15 -42.10
N ARG A 20 -19.45 2.79 -42.91
CA ARG A 20 -18.17 2.25 -42.46
C ARG A 20 -17.43 3.25 -41.58
N THR A 21 -17.34 4.49 -42.04
CA THR A 21 -16.71 5.59 -41.28
C THR A 21 -17.41 5.81 -39.93
N ARG A 22 -18.75 5.91 -39.96
CA ARG A 22 -19.53 6.10 -38.71
C ARG A 22 -19.37 4.94 -37.73
N VAL A 23 -19.35 3.70 -38.20
CA VAL A 23 -19.13 2.53 -37.36
C VAL A 23 -17.72 2.55 -36.77
N GLN A 24 -16.70 2.92 -37.56
CA GLN A 24 -15.34 3.05 -37.08
C GLN A 24 -15.20 4.13 -35.98
N GLU A 25 -15.83 5.29 -36.17
CA GLU A 25 -15.87 6.35 -35.17
C GLU A 25 -16.53 5.90 -33.87
N ILE A 26 -17.67 5.19 -33.93
CA ILE A 26 -18.36 4.66 -32.74
C ILE A 26 -17.49 3.63 -32.01
N ILE A 27 -16.84 2.73 -32.76
CA ILE A 27 -15.93 1.73 -32.16
C ILE A 27 -14.75 2.43 -31.50
N HIS A 28 -14.16 3.43 -32.15
CA HIS A 28 -13.04 4.19 -31.60
C HIS A 28 -13.43 4.91 -30.30
N GLN A 29 -14.56 5.63 -30.33
CA GLN A 29 -15.08 6.31 -29.14
C GLN A 29 -15.35 5.32 -28.00
N HIS A 30 -15.98 4.19 -28.29
CA HIS A 30 -16.26 3.17 -27.28
C HIS A 30 -14.96 2.58 -26.66
N HIS A 31 -13.92 2.40 -27.48
CA HIS A 31 -12.61 1.97 -26.98
C HIS A 31 -11.96 3.03 -26.09
N GLU A 32 -12.03 4.31 -26.48
CA GLU A 32 -11.47 5.39 -25.66
C GLU A 32 -12.20 5.51 -24.31
N ASP A 33 -13.53 5.46 -24.30
CA ASP A 33 -14.31 5.50 -23.06
C ASP A 33 -13.92 4.36 -22.11
N ARG A 34 -13.77 3.14 -22.66
CA ARG A 34 -13.30 1.99 -21.86
C ARG A 34 -11.89 2.17 -21.30
N ILE A 35 -10.98 2.71 -22.09
CA ILE A 35 -9.61 2.98 -21.61
C ILE A 35 -9.64 4.02 -20.51
N GLN A 36 -10.47 5.05 -20.59
CA GLN A 36 -10.62 6.05 -19.54
C GLN A 36 -11.16 5.45 -18.25
N ASP A 37 -12.16 4.58 -18.31
CA ASP A 37 -12.68 3.85 -17.15
C ASP A 37 -11.60 2.97 -16.50
N GLU A 38 -10.82 2.25 -17.29
CA GLU A 38 -9.70 1.44 -16.80
C GLU A 38 -8.58 2.31 -16.20
N MET A 39 -8.29 3.49 -16.78
CA MET A 39 -7.36 4.46 -16.20
C MET A 39 -7.83 4.97 -14.83
N LEU A 40 -9.14 5.15 -14.66
CA LEU A 40 -9.71 5.52 -13.37
C LEU A 40 -9.53 4.40 -12.33
N GLN A 41 -9.67 3.13 -12.74
CA GLN A 41 -9.38 1.99 -11.84
C GLN A 41 -7.89 1.92 -11.48
N LEU A 42 -6.99 2.12 -12.45
CA LEU A 42 -5.56 2.19 -12.18
C LEU A 42 -5.22 3.28 -11.16
N SER A 43 -5.83 4.45 -11.29
CA SER A 43 -5.66 5.55 -10.34
C SER A 43 -6.07 5.17 -8.91
N LYS A 44 -7.11 4.36 -8.75
CA LYS A 44 -7.54 3.86 -7.43
C LYS A 44 -6.51 2.90 -6.82
N PHE A 45 -5.86 2.04 -7.60
CA PHE A 45 -4.76 1.20 -7.10
C PHE A 45 -3.58 2.05 -6.63
N ILE A 46 -3.20 3.07 -7.40
CA ILE A 46 -2.12 4.00 -7.04
C ILE A 46 -2.46 4.75 -5.75
N GLN A 47 -3.68 5.29 -5.62
CA GLN A 47 -4.12 6.01 -4.42
C GLN A 47 -4.14 5.14 -3.15
N LYS A 48 -4.36 3.84 -3.31
CA LYS A 48 -4.35 2.86 -2.21
C LYS A 48 -2.97 2.22 -1.98
N GLN A 49 -1.93 2.71 -2.65
CA GLN A 49 -0.56 2.19 -2.60
C GLN A 49 -0.46 0.69 -2.98
N GLN A 50 -1.41 0.20 -3.75
CA GLN A 50 -1.46 -1.17 -4.28
C GLN A 50 -0.58 -1.28 -5.53
N TRP A 51 0.74 -1.19 -5.34
CA TRP A 51 1.71 -1.08 -6.44
C TRP A 51 1.76 -2.32 -7.34
N VAL A 52 1.70 -3.51 -6.74
CA VAL A 52 1.73 -4.78 -7.48
C VAL A 52 0.52 -4.88 -8.39
N GLU A 53 -0.66 -4.59 -7.86
CA GLU A 53 -1.92 -4.58 -8.60
C GLU A 53 -1.90 -3.51 -9.70
N ALA A 54 -1.35 -2.33 -9.42
CA ALA A 54 -1.22 -1.25 -10.40
C ALA A 54 -0.35 -1.68 -11.59
N TYR A 55 0.82 -2.31 -11.35
CA TYR A 55 1.67 -2.83 -12.42
C TYR A 55 1.02 -3.97 -13.22
N GLN A 56 0.38 -4.92 -12.53
CA GLN A 56 -0.33 -6.01 -13.21
C GLN A 56 -1.48 -5.49 -14.07
N PHE A 57 -2.21 -4.51 -13.55
CA PHE A 57 -3.32 -3.88 -14.26
C PHE A 57 -2.84 -3.09 -15.49
N SER A 58 -1.77 -2.30 -15.36
CA SER A 58 -1.18 -1.56 -16.50
C SER A 58 -0.67 -2.50 -17.59
N ALA A 59 -0.04 -3.62 -17.21
CA ALA A 59 0.42 -4.64 -18.15
C ALA A 59 -0.74 -5.32 -18.88
N ARG A 60 -1.88 -5.54 -18.19
CA ARG A 60 -3.11 -6.06 -18.79
C ARG A 60 -3.70 -5.05 -19.80
N MET A 61 -3.82 -3.78 -19.42
CA MET A 61 -4.32 -2.72 -20.31
C MET A 61 -3.49 -2.63 -21.59
N ARG A 62 -2.16 -2.68 -21.48
CA ARG A 62 -1.27 -2.64 -22.64
C ARG A 62 -1.48 -3.82 -23.59
N ARG A 63 -1.79 -5.02 -23.08
CA ARG A 63 -2.11 -6.20 -23.91
C ARG A 63 -3.46 -6.08 -24.61
N LEU A 64 -4.44 -5.44 -23.96
CA LEU A 64 -5.78 -5.27 -24.51
C LEU A 64 -5.85 -4.14 -25.56
N TYR A 65 -5.05 -3.09 -25.39
CA TYR A 65 -5.07 -1.88 -26.21
C TYR A 65 -3.65 -1.48 -26.66
N PRO A 66 -2.95 -2.34 -27.43
CA PRO A 66 -1.52 -2.13 -27.74
C PRO A 66 -1.25 -0.85 -28.54
N GLU A 67 -2.21 -0.41 -29.34
CA GLU A 67 -2.07 0.77 -30.22
C GLU A 67 -2.49 2.09 -29.55
N SER A 68 -2.97 2.04 -28.28
CA SER A 68 -3.46 3.25 -27.63
C SER A 68 -2.30 4.12 -27.11
N PRO A 69 -2.19 5.38 -27.56
CA PRO A 69 -1.19 6.31 -27.07
C PRO A 69 -1.40 6.71 -25.61
N LEU A 70 -2.63 6.55 -25.07
CA LEU A 70 -2.96 6.86 -23.67
C LEU A 70 -2.24 5.95 -22.68
N LEU A 71 -1.79 4.77 -23.13
CA LEU A 71 -1.10 3.79 -22.28
C LEU A 71 0.42 3.94 -22.27
N HIS A 72 0.94 4.90 -23.06
CA HIS A 72 2.37 5.14 -23.09
C HIS A 72 2.84 5.71 -21.73
N GLY A 73 3.91 5.15 -21.21
CA GLY A 73 4.52 5.63 -19.97
C GLY A 73 3.75 5.32 -18.68
N LEU A 74 2.71 4.45 -18.69
CA LEU A 74 1.97 4.09 -17.48
C LEU A 74 2.87 3.50 -16.39
N GLU A 75 3.80 2.64 -16.75
CA GLU A 75 4.74 2.07 -15.78
C GLU A 75 5.61 3.14 -15.14
N GLN A 76 6.05 4.13 -15.92
CA GLN A 76 6.80 5.26 -15.40
C GLN A 76 5.95 6.10 -14.45
N LYS A 77 4.69 6.36 -14.80
CA LYS A 77 3.75 7.08 -13.91
C LYS A 77 3.54 6.35 -12.58
N ILE A 78 3.44 5.02 -12.60
CA ILE A 78 3.33 4.22 -11.37
C ILE A 78 4.63 4.30 -10.56
N ALA A 79 5.79 4.20 -11.22
CA ALA A 79 7.10 4.31 -10.57
C ALA A 79 7.30 5.69 -9.93
N ASP A 80 6.92 6.75 -10.64
CA ASP A 80 7.01 8.13 -10.14
C ASP A 80 6.09 8.34 -8.93
N ALA A 81 4.85 7.84 -9.00
CA ALA A 81 3.90 7.91 -7.89
C ALA A 81 4.41 7.15 -6.65
N ARG A 82 5.00 5.96 -6.85
CA ARG A 82 5.61 5.18 -5.76
C ARG A 82 6.80 5.92 -5.14
N THR A 83 7.63 6.54 -5.97
CA THR A 83 8.77 7.34 -5.51
C THR A 83 8.31 8.57 -4.74
N GLN A 84 7.29 9.26 -5.22
CA GLN A 84 6.70 10.41 -4.53
C GLN A 84 6.12 10.00 -3.17
N TYR A 85 5.40 8.87 -3.10
CA TYR A 85 4.88 8.36 -1.84
C TYR A 85 5.99 8.02 -0.84
N ARG A 86 7.08 7.39 -1.30
CA ARG A 86 8.26 7.14 -0.47
C ARG A 86 8.82 8.44 0.12
N HIS A 87 8.99 9.49 -0.69
CA HIS A 87 9.46 10.78 -0.19
C HIS A 87 8.51 11.40 0.84
N GLN A 88 7.21 11.27 0.64
CA GLN A 88 6.22 11.71 1.65
C GLN A 88 6.38 10.95 2.97
N LEU A 89 6.63 9.64 2.92
CA LEU A 89 6.90 8.84 4.12
C LEU A 89 8.21 9.26 4.81
N GLU A 90 9.28 9.51 4.04
CA GLU A 90 10.57 10.00 4.54
C GLU A 90 10.40 11.32 5.31
N ASP A 91 9.75 12.31 4.69
CA ASP A 91 9.50 13.62 5.28
C ASP A 91 8.60 13.52 6.53
N SER A 92 7.54 12.73 6.45
CA SER A 92 6.61 12.53 7.58
C SER A 92 7.29 11.83 8.75
N PHE A 93 8.12 10.82 8.48
CA PHE A 93 8.91 10.13 9.50
C PHE A 93 9.86 11.09 10.22
N LEU A 94 10.66 11.85 9.46
CA LEU A 94 11.61 12.80 10.04
C LEU A 94 10.91 13.90 10.84
N HIS A 95 9.77 14.39 10.35
CA HIS A 95 8.97 15.38 11.06
C HIS A 95 8.42 14.82 12.40
N SER A 96 7.85 13.62 12.40
CA SER A 96 7.35 12.99 13.62
C SER A 96 8.47 12.68 14.61
N ALA A 97 9.63 12.23 14.12
CA ALA A 97 10.81 11.99 14.95
C ALA A 97 11.34 13.28 15.62
N GLN A 98 11.35 14.41 14.87
CA GLN A 98 11.77 15.71 15.40
C GLN A 98 10.79 16.28 16.43
N ASN A 99 9.50 16.03 16.26
CA ASN A 99 8.45 16.46 17.18
C ASN A 99 8.25 15.52 18.38
N GLU A 100 9.11 14.51 18.53
CA GLU A 100 9.02 13.49 19.58
C GLU A 100 7.71 12.69 19.59
N ASP A 101 6.98 12.68 18.47
CA ASP A 101 5.84 11.80 18.28
C ASP A 101 6.31 10.39 17.91
N VAL A 102 6.76 9.68 18.95
CA VAL A 102 7.43 8.37 18.83
C VAL A 102 6.50 7.29 18.26
N GLU A 103 5.22 7.33 18.61
CA GLU A 103 4.21 6.37 18.16
C GLU A 103 4.00 6.49 16.63
N THR A 104 3.72 7.71 16.16
CA THR A 104 3.55 7.98 14.72
C THR A 104 4.86 7.73 13.96
N ALA A 105 6.01 8.16 14.50
CA ALA A 105 7.31 7.91 13.88
C ALA A 105 7.60 6.41 13.72
N MET A 106 7.24 5.58 14.70
CA MET A 106 7.44 4.14 14.61
C MET A 106 6.55 3.47 13.57
N VAL A 107 5.30 3.92 13.40
CA VAL A 107 4.40 3.44 12.35
C VAL A 107 4.96 3.79 10.96
N LEU A 108 5.36 5.05 10.78
CA LEU A 108 5.94 5.54 9.52
C LEU A 108 7.26 4.85 9.18
N LEU A 109 8.12 4.60 10.17
CA LEU A 109 9.38 3.88 9.98
C LEU A 109 9.17 2.46 9.45
N ARG A 110 8.19 1.73 9.99
CA ARG A 110 7.85 0.37 9.52
C ARG A 110 7.36 0.37 8.09
N GLU A 111 6.54 1.34 7.74
CA GLU A 111 6.04 1.47 6.38
C GLU A 111 7.15 1.86 5.42
N LEU A 112 7.98 2.82 5.80
CA LEU A 112 9.13 3.29 5.02
C LEU A 112 10.15 2.19 4.75
N ASP A 113 10.39 1.28 5.69
CA ASP A 113 11.34 0.16 5.55
C ASP A 113 11.01 -0.71 4.32
N GLY A 114 9.72 -0.88 3.99
CA GLY A 114 9.27 -1.59 2.78
C GLY A 114 9.58 -0.89 1.45
N TYR A 115 10.03 0.36 1.47
CA TYR A 115 10.34 1.16 0.29
C TYR A 115 11.83 1.45 0.11
N LEU A 116 12.64 1.26 1.16
CA LEU A 116 14.06 1.60 1.15
C LEU A 116 14.94 0.42 0.72
N THR A 117 15.95 0.73 -0.07
CA THR A 117 17.08 -0.18 -0.23
C THR A 117 17.99 -0.14 1.01
N PRO A 118 18.84 -1.15 1.25
CA PRO A 118 19.78 -1.14 2.39
C PRO A 118 20.72 0.07 2.40
N GLU A 119 21.02 0.64 1.24
CA GLU A 119 21.87 1.83 1.13
C GLU A 119 21.10 3.11 1.49
N GLU A 120 19.87 3.23 1.04
CA GLU A 120 18.98 4.34 1.37
C GLU A 120 18.64 4.34 2.87
N ALA A 121 18.40 3.18 3.46
CA ALA A 121 18.11 3.01 4.88
C ALA A 121 19.24 3.53 5.80
N ARG A 122 20.49 3.54 5.33
CA ARG A 122 21.63 4.09 6.10
C ARG A 122 21.47 5.58 6.44
N LYS A 123 20.77 6.34 5.58
CA LYS A 123 20.52 7.77 5.81
C LYS A 123 19.61 8.03 7.02
N PHE A 124 18.75 7.07 7.33
CA PHE A 124 17.77 7.16 8.41
C PHE A 124 18.21 6.43 9.68
N ARG A 125 19.44 5.87 9.71
CA ARG A 125 19.92 5.02 10.79
C ARG A 125 19.84 5.70 12.15
N ASP A 126 20.32 6.93 12.25
CA ASP A 126 20.37 7.64 13.53
C ASP A 126 18.98 8.01 14.06
N PRO A 127 18.10 8.69 13.29
CA PRO A 127 16.74 8.97 13.72
C PRO A 127 15.91 7.70 13.94
N ALA A 128 16.11 6.65 13.15
CA ALA A 128 15.44 5.37 13.38
C ALA A 128 15.87 4.71 14.69
N THR A 129 17.17 4.71 15.00
CA THR A 129 17.69 4.16 16.25
C THR A 129 17.15 4.91 17.47
N ASP A 130 17.07 6.24 17.40
CA ASP A 130 16.50 7.08 18.46
C ASP A 130 15.01 6.77 18.67
N VAL A 131 14.22 6.76 17.60
CA VAL A 131 12.77 6.43 17.66
C VAL A 131 12.54 5.02 18.23
N ILE A 132 13.26 4.00 17.73
CA ILE A 132 13.13 2.61 18.22
C ILE A 132 13.48 2.53 19.71
N THR A 133 14.51 3.24 20.15
CA THR A 133 14.94 3.24 21.56
C THR A 133 13.89 3.90 22.44
N LYS A 134 13.38 5.08 22.06
CA LYS A 134 12.32 5.79 22.78
C LYS A 134 11.03 4.98 22.82
N PHE A 135 10.64 4.37 21.70
CA PHE A 135 9.45 3.52 21.63
C PHE A 135 9.56 2.30 22.57
N ARG A 136 10.72 1.64 22.58
CA ARG A 136 10.96 0.51 23.49
C ARG A 136 10.85 0.91 24.95
N VAL A 137 11.40 2.06 25.34
CA VAL A 137 11.31 2.59 26.71
C VAL A 137 9.86 2.90 27.06
N SER A 138 9.16 3.67 26.23
CA SER A 138 7.76 4.03 26.44
C SER A 138 6.86 2.80 26.59
N LEU A 139 7.02 1.81 25.71
CA LEU A 139 6.24 0.57 25.74
C LEU A 139 6.53 -0.23 27.04
N GLY A 140 7.80 -0.30 27.47
CA GLY A 140 8.18 -0.93 28.72
C GLY A 140 7.61 -0.24 29.96
N GLU A 141 7.55 1.09 29.98
CA GLU A 141 6.93 1.86 31.06
C GLU A 141 5.40 1.63 31.10
N ARG A 142 4.74 1.68 29.97
CA ARG A 142 3.28 1.39 29.85
C ARG A 142 2.95 -0.02 30.34
N PHE A 143 3.76 -1.01 29.97
CA PHE A 143 3.62 -2.38 30.44
C PHE A 143 3.75 -2.46 31.98
N LYS A 144 4.79 -1.88 32.56
CA LYS A 144 5.02 -1.86 34.02
C LYS A 144 3.88 -1.17 34.77
N MET A 145 3.40 -0.05 34.24
CA MET A 145 2.25 0.67 34.84
C MET A 145 0.97 -0.16 34.78
N ALA A 146 0.69 -0.82 33.65
CA ALA A 146 -0.46 -1.70 33.52
C ALA A 146 -0.41 -2.88 34.50
N VAL A 147 0.77 -3.46 34.72
CA VAL A 147 0.99 -4.52 35.74
C VAL A 147 0.72 -3.99 37.14
N LYS A 148 1.27 -2.82 37.49
CA LYS A 148 1.08 -2.19 38.80
C LYS A 148 -0.41 -1.89 39.09
N ASP A 149 -1.13 -1.44 38.07
CA ASP A 149 -2.53 -1.07 38.18
C ASP A 149 -3.48 -2.27 38.00
N HIS A 150 -2.96 -3.49 37.84
CA HIS A 150 -3.71 -4.72 37.61
C HIS A 150 -4.63 -4.69 36.36
N ARG A 151 -4.24 -3.91 35.33
CA ARG A 151 -4.99 -3.80 34.07
C ARG A 151 -4.60 -4.93 33.10
N TRP A 152 -5.02 -6.17 33.44
CA TRP A 152 -4.53 -7.41 32.82
C TRP A 152 -4.72 -7.46 31.31
N LYS A 153 -5.82 -6.91 30.78
CA LYS A 153 -6.03 -6.86 29.32
C LYS A 153 -4.97 -6.02 28.62
N GLU A 154 -4.59 -4.87 29.21
CA GLU A 154 -3.54 -4.01 28.68
C GLU A 154 -2.15 -4.64 28.86
N VAL A 155 -1.91 -5.33 29.98
CA VAL A 155 -0.67 -6.09 30.19
C VAL A 155 -0.46 -7.12 29.08
N ILE A 156 -1.50 -7.86 28.70
CA ILE A 156 -1.43 -8.83 27.60
C ILE A 156 -1.13 -8.09 26.29
N GLY A 157 -1.86 -7.02 25.96
CA GLY A 157 -1.66 -6.27 24.72
C GLY A 157 -0.26 -5.67 24.58
N PHE A 158 0.23 -4.95 25.62
CA PHE A 158 1.58 -4.39 25.61
C PHE A 158 2.66 -5.48 25.62
N GLY A 159 2.44 -6.56 26.36
CA GLY A 159 3.38 -7.66 26.39
C GLY A 159 3.49 -8.41 25.07
N GLU A 160 2.39 -8.62 24.37
CA GLU A 160 2.39 -9.18 23.01
C GLU A 160 3.11 -8.23 22.04
N GLU A 161 2.88 -6.92 22.14
CA GLU A 161 3.58 -5.94 21.33
C GLU A 161 5.08 -5.95 21.60
N ILE A 162 5.52 -6.02 22.86
CA ILE A 162 6.93 -6.14 23.25
C ILE A 162 7.57 -7.39 22.63
N THR A 163 6.90 -8.54 22.72
CA THR A 163 7.43 -9.82 22.20
C THR A 163 7.53 -9.83 20.67
N ILE A 164 6.62 -9.17 19.99
CA ILE A 164 6.62 -9.05 18.52
C ILE A 164 7.69 -8.06 18.05
N GLN A 165 7.78 -6.89 18.71
CA GLN A 165 8.65 -5.79 18.27
C GLN A 165 10.12 -5.99 18.68
N PHE A 166 10.35 -6.63 19.82
CA PHE A 166 11.68 -6.76 20.44
C PHE A 166 11.98 -8.19 20.91
N PRO A 167 11.84 -9.22 20.04
CA PRO A 167 11.82 -10.64 20.44
C PRO A 167 13.08 -11.11 21.15
N ASN A 168 14.22 -10.48 20.90
CA ASN A 168 15.54 -10.88 21.46
C ASN A 168 15.95 -10.02 22.67
N THR A 169 15.00 -9.51 23.43
CA THR A 169 15.28 -8.69 24.61
C THR A 169 14.81 -9.36 25.89
N LYS A 170 15.53 -9.09 26.98
CA LYS A 170 15.11 -9.55 28.31
C LYS A 170 13.70 -9.08 28.68
N MET A 171 13.31 -7.90 28.22
CA MET A 171 11.97 -7.36 28.40
C MET A 171 10.90 -8.23 27.71
N ALA A 172 11.19 -8.79 26.53
CA ALA A 172 10.28 -9.69 25.82
C ALA A 172 10.12 -11.03 26.56
N GLU A 173 11.22 -11.57 27.12
CA GLU A 173 11.18 -12.79 27.93
C GLU A 173 10.32 -12.58 29.20
N GLU A 174 10.55 -11.50 29.94
CA GLU A 174 9.78 -11.15 31.14
C GLU A 174 8.28 -10.92 30.80
N ALA A 175 7.98 -10.25 29.68
CA ALA A 175 6.63 -10.02 29.23
C ALA A 175 5.92 -11.34 28.86
N ALA A 176 6.59 -12.23 28.14
CA ALA A 176 6.05 -13.53 27.75
C ALA A 176 5.72 -14.42 28.97
N GLU A 177 6.60 -14.46 29.98
CA GLU A 177 6.34 -15.19 31.22
C GLU A 177 5.15 -14.61 31.99
N MET A 178 5.07 -13.28 32.07
CA MET A 178 3.93 -12.61 32.72
C MET A 178 2.60 -12.92 32.02
N ILE A 179 2.56 -12.84 30.69
CA ILE A 179 1.36 -13.19 29.90
C ILE A 179 0.94 -14.62 30.14
N LYS A 180 1.90 -15.55 30.15
CA LYS A 180 1.62 -16.97 30.43
C LYS A 180 0.99 -17.15 31.81
N THR A 181 1.53 -16.49 32.83
CA THR A 181 1.01 -16.55 34.21
C THR A 181 -0.41 -15.99 34.31
N ILE A 182 -0.69 -14.85 33.65
CA ILE A 182 -2.02 -14.24 33.65
C ILE A 182 -3.04 -15.17 32.99
N ARG A 183 -2.71 -15.76 31.82
CA ARG A 183 -3.59 -16.69 31.10
C ARG A 183 -3.87 -17.97 31.90
N SER A 184 -2.87 -18.53 32.58
CA SER A 184 -3.06 -19.72 33.42
C SER A 184 -4.04 -19.44 34.55
N ARG A 185 -3.93 -18.31 35.26
CA ARG A 185 -4.87 -17.94 36.33
C ARG A 185 -6.29 -17.71 35.83
N ALA A 186 -6.45 -17.07 34.66
CA ALA A 186 -7.78 -16.88 34.08
C ALA A 186 -8.49 -18.22 33.75
N THR A 187 -7.72 -19.23 33.30
CA THR A 187 -8.28 -20.57 33.01
C THR A 187 -8.59 -21.36 34.30
N GLU A 188 -7.89 -21.13 35.40
CA GLU A 188 -8.15 -21.74 36.69
C GLU A 188 -9.40 -21.16 37.38
N GLU A 189 -9.71 -19.87 37.15
CA GLU A 189 -10.91 -19.23 37.72
C GLU A 189 -12.21 -19.59 36.97
N GLU A 190 -12.11 -20.09 35.72
CA GLU A 190 -13.24 -20.52 34.89
C GLU A 190 -13.62 -22.02 35.09
N THR A 191 -12.84 -22.79 35.90
CA THR A 191 -13.04 -24.24 36.13
C THR A 191 -13.57 -24.51 37.51
#